data_a08de83e9e129b3f81cad854a917447b
#
_entry.id   a08de83e9e129b3f81cad854a917447b
#
_cell.length_a   1.000
_cell.length_b   1.000
_cell.length_c   1.000
_cell.angle_alpha   90.00
_cell.angle_beta   90.00
_cell.angle_gamma   90.00
#
_symmetry.space_group_name_H-M   'P 1'
#
loop_
_entity.id
_entity.type
_entity.pdbx_description
1 polymer ?
#
loop_
_entity_poly.entity_id
_entity_poly.type
_entity_poly.pdbx_seq_one_letter_code
_entity_poly.pdbx_strand_id
1 'polypeptide(L)'
;MKYIRWIVLSLLLAGIWCAMRSPDMGEAYARNVYPYISGALSCFSSLFSFSIGDCLIYGSMAGLLAYLVYAIVKKRSWRATAGRMIEYLLWIYVWFYLAWGLNYFRKDFFTRAEIPYAAYSADAFRSFLSTYTDSLNASFVPVEKIDKALVAEEVKKEYHEIAGRFSLVSPAGYLHPKPMLMPFLMSGVGVLGYMGPFFTEYNLNPDLLPVQYPFTYAHEMAHVLGISSEAEANLYGFLVCSRSGVPEIRFSAYFALLPYVLSNAYGLLSEEEFNEWKETISPEVKDLYNRKVAYWENLYSPFIGEIQSTVYNWFLKGNNISSGRKNYSEVVALLMALGNTSGEI
;
A
#
# COMPACT_ATOMS: atom_id res chain seq x y z
N MET A 1 -13.10 1.67 38.59
CA MET A 1 -12.72 1.00 37.33
C MET A 1 -13.35 1.63 36.05
N LYS A 2 -14.65 1.97 36.02
CA LYS A 2 -15.30 2.53 34.79
C LYS A 2 -14.69 3.86 34.35
N TYR A 3 -14.43 4.79 35.28
CA TYR A 3 -13.85 6.11 34.97
C TYR A 3 -12.39 6.04 34.50
N ILE A 4 -11.60 5.08 35.02
CA ILE A 4 -10.20 4.90 34.64
C ILE A 4 -10.08 4.57 33.14
N ARG A 5 -10.95 3.71 32.59
CA ARG A 5 -10.94 3.36 31.16
C ARG A 5 -11.15 4.59 30.28
N TRP A 6 -12.10 5.44 30.65
CA TRP A 6 -12.39 6.67 29.90
C TRP A 6 -11.26 7.71 30.02
N ILE A 7 -10.63 7.81 31.18
CA ILE A 7 -9.46 8.68 31.38
C ILE A 7 -8.32 8.21 30.48
N VAL A 8 -7.99 6.92 30.50
CA VAL A 8 -6.93 6.35 29.66
C VAL A 8 -7.25 6.53 28.18
N LEU A 9 -8.48 6.23 27.76
CA LEU A 9 -8.91 6.42 26.39
C LEU A 9 -8.77 7.89 25.94
N SER A 10 -9.21 8.84 26.78
CA SER A 10 -9.10 10.27 26.47
C SER A 10 -7.65 10.74 26.37
N LEU A 11 -6.75 10.26 27.23
CA LEU A 11 -5.33 10.57 27.16
C LEU A 11 -4.68 10.02 25.90
N LEU A 12 -5.01 8.77 25.50
CA LEU A 12 -4.50 8.16 24.27
C LEU A 12 -5.01 8.90 23.03
N LEU A 13 -6.29 9.25 22.99
CA LEU A 13 -6.88 10.03 21.89
C LEU A 13 -6.23 11.42 21.79
N ALA A 14 -5.99 12.08 22.91
CA ALA A 14 -5.29 13.38 22.94
C ALA A 14 -3.85 13.24 22.43
N GLY A 15 -3.12 12.20 22.83
CA GLY A 15 -1.76 11.91 22.36
C GLY A 15 -1.73 11.65 20.85
N ILE A 16 -2.65 10.83 20.33
CA ILE A 16 -2.81 10.57 18.89
C ILE A 16 -3.11 11.88 18.15
N TRP A 17 -4.04 12.68 18.64
CA TRP A 17 -4.40 13.97 18.05
C TRP A 17 -3.22 14.95 17.98
N CYS A 18 -2.39 15.00 19.02
CA CYS A 18 -1.17 15.80 19.02
C CYS A 18 -0.16 15.30 17.97
N ALA A 19 0.04 13.97 17.91
CA ALA A 19 0.95 13.37 16.93
C ALA A 19 0.51 13.62 15.48
N MET A 20 -0.78 13.57 15.20
CA MET A 20 -1.36 13.87 13.87
C MET A 20 -1.09 15.30 13.39
N ARG A 21 -0.78 16.24 14.27
CA ARG A 21 -0.56 17.66 13.97
C ARG A 21 0.91 18.04 13.85
N SER A 22 1.81 17.09 14.07
CA SER A 22 3.25 17.33 14.05
C SER A 22 3.97 16.28 13.20
N PRO A 23 4.43 16.64 11.98
CA PRO A 23 5.24 15.73 11.18
C PRO A 23 6.51 15.23 11.88
N ASP A 24 7.08 16.04 12.79
CA ASP A 24 8.23 15.63 13.60
C ASP A 24 7.86 14.52 14.60
N MET A 25 6.67 14.59 15.22
CA MET A 25 6.18 13.51 16.08
C MET A 25 5.85 12.24 15.29
N GLY A 26 5.26 12.39 14.10
CA GLY A 26 5.00 11.28 13.18
C GLY A 26 6.30 10.59 12.75
N GLU A 27 7.31 11.36 12.40
CA GLU A 27 8.62 10.83 12.04
C GLU A 27 9.34 10.18 13.23
N ALA A 28 9.27 10.80 14.43
CA ALA A 28 9.83 10.23 15.65
C ALA A 28 9.13 8.89 16.02
N TYR A 29 7.81 8.81 15.88
CA TYR A 29 7.07 7.56 16.05
C TYR A 29 7.56 6.50 15.05
N ALA A 30 7.62 6.84 13.78
CA ALA A 30 7.98 5.90 12.71
C ALA A 30 9.40 5.34 12.85
N ARG A 31 10.35 6.15 13.34
CA ARG A 31 11.76 5.73 13.51
C ARG A 31 12.04 5.03 14.83
N ASN A 32 11.39 5.48 15.92
CA ASN A 32 11.81 5.07 17.27
C ASN A 32 10.79 4.20 18.01
N VAL A 33 9.53 4.15 17.55
CA VAL A 33 8.45 3.41 18.23
C VAL A 33 7.91 2.31 17.33
N TYR A 34 7.55 2.65 16.10
CA TYR A 34 6.94 1.71 15.15
C TYR A 34 7.77 0.44 14.90
N PRO A 35 9.11 0.48 14.75
CA PRO A 35 9.90 -0.74 14.53
C PRO A 35 9.72 -1.80 15.63
N TYR A 36 9.58 -1.38 16.88
CA TYR A 36 9.34 -2.30 17.99
C TYR A 36 7.91 -2.84 18.02
N ILE A 37 6.93 -1.98 17.75
CA ILE A 37 5.52 -2.38 17.67
C ILE A 37 5.32 -3.33 16.48
N SER A 38 5.80 -2.96 15.30
CA SER A 38 5.68 -3.78 14.09
C SER A 38 6.40 -5.12 14.23
N GLY A 39 7.60 -5.13 14.82
CA GLY A 39 8.35 -6.35 15.11
C GLY A 39 7.59 -7.29 16.05
N ALA A 40 7.02 -6.77 17.14
CA ALA A 40 6.25 -7.58 18.08
C ALA A 40 4.95 -8.11 17.47
N LEU A 41 4.19 -7.24 16.76
CA LEU A 41 2.92 -7.62 16.14
C LEU A 41 3.10 -8.60 14.98
N SER A 42 4.07 -8.35 14.09
CA SER A 42 4.36 -9.25 12.96
C SER A 42 4.96 -10.59 13.41
N CYS A 43 5.81 -10.59 14.45
CA CYS A 43 6.31 -11.83 15.05
C CYS A 43 5.14 -12.67 15.61
N PHE A 44 4.23 -12.04 16.35
CA PHE A 44 3.03 -12.72 16.85
C PHE A 44 2.15 -13.22 15.69
N SER A 45 1.85 -12.37 14.71
CA SER A 45 0.99 -12.75 13.60
C SER A 45 1.61 -13.84 12.72
N SER A 46 2.94 -13.90 12.61
CA SER A 46 3.65 -14.92 11.80
C SER A 46 3.46 -16.37 12.32
N LEU A 47 3.02 -16.53 13.56
CA LEU A 47 2.70 -17.84 14.13
C LEU A 47 1.44 -18.48 13.51
N PHE A 48 0.67 -17.72 12.76
CA PHE A 48 -0.60 -18.16 12.16
C PHE A 48 -0.50 -18.14 10.63
N SER A 49 -1.05 -19.16 9.99
CA SER A 49 -1.10 -19.28 8.52
C SER A 49 -2.22 -18.47 7.87
N PHE A 50 -3.09 -17.85 8.66
CA PHE A 50 -4.23 -17.02 8.22
C PHE A 50 -4.10 -15.59 8.74
N SER A 51 -4.86 -14.64 8.16
CA SER A 51 -4.87 -13.25 8.60
C SER A 51 -5.62 -13.08 9.92
N ILE A 52 -4.91 -12.72 10.99
CA ILE A 52 -5.51 -12.38 12.29
C ILE A 52 -6.21 -11.03 12.20
N GLY A 53 -5.69 -10.11 11.40
CA GLY A 53 -6.30 -8.81 11.14
C GLY A 53 -7.67 -8.95 10.51
N ASP A 54 -7.82 -9.81 9.51
CA ASP A 54 -9.12 -10.14 8.92
C ASP A 54 -10.06 -10.74 9.95
N CYS A 55 -9.57 -11.68 10.76
CA CYS A 55 -10.36 -12.27 11.84
C CYS A 55 -10.84 -11.21 12.85
N LEU A 56 -9.98 -10.24 13.20
CA LEU A 56 -10.36 -9.13 14.07
C LEU A 56 -11.44 -8.25 13.43
N ILE A 57 -11.28 -7.88 12.15
CA ILE A 57 -12.23 -7.01 11.43
C ILE A 57 -13.59 -7.70 11.31
N TYR A 58 -13.64 -8.88 10.71
CA TYR A 58 -14.91 -9.59 10.50
C TYR A 58 -15.56 -10.06 11.82
N GLY A 59 -14.72 -10.49 12.78
CA GLY A 59 -15.17 -10.83 14.13
C GLY A 59 -15.75 -9.62 14.87
N SER A 60 -15.15 -8.43 14.72
CA SER A 60 -15.67 -7.17 15.28
C SER A 60 -17.01 -6.78 14.65
N MET A 61 -17.13 -6.88 13.33
CA MET A 61 -18.39 -6.59 12.62
C MET A 61 -19.52 -7.55 13.09
N ALA A 62 -19.23 -8.84 13.11
CA ALA A 62 -20.18 -9.85 13.59
C ALA A 62 -20.54 -9.65 15.07
N GLY A 63 -19.55 -9.35 15.91
CA GLY A 63 -19.74 -9.09 17.34
C GLY A 63 -20.57 -7.84 17.61
N LEU A 64 -20.36 -6.75 16.90
CA LEU A 64 -21.15 -5.52 17.02
C LEU A 64 -22.60 -5.76 16.58
N LEU A 65 -22.81 -6.50 15.48
CA LEU A 65 -24.15 -6.87 15.02
C LEU A 65 -24.86 -7.77 16.03
N ALA A 66 -24.18 -8.81 16.50
CA ALA A 66 -24.72 -9.72 17.52
C ALA A 66 -25.05 -8.98 18.82
N TYR A 67 -24.20 -8.04 19.24
CA TYR A 67 -24.46 -7.20 20.41
C TYR A 67 -25.67 -6.29 20.21
N LEU A 68 -25.84 -5.71 19.04
CA LEU A 68 -27.02 -4.90 18.70
C LEU A 68 -28.31 -5.73 18.77
N VAL A 69 -28.33 -6.90 18.13
CA VAL A 69 -29.46 -7.83 18.19
C VAL A 69 -29.77 -8.23 19.64
N TYR A 70 -28.74 -8.62 20.41
CA TYR A 70 -28.89 -8.92 21.83
C TYR A 70 -29.52 -7.77 22.62
N ALA A 71 -29.06 -6.53 22.38
CA ALA A 71 -29.57 -5.34 23.06
C ALA A 71 -31.06 -5.08 22.74
N ILE A 72 -31.47 -5.30 21.48
CA ILE A 72 -32.87 -5.18 21.05
C ILE A 72 -33.71 -6.24 21.72
N VAL A 73 -33.34 -7.52 21.65
CA VAL A 73 -34.07 -8.65 22.24
C VAL A 73 -34.21 -8.48 23.75
N LYS A 74 -33.16 -8.05 24.44
CA LYS A 74 -33.16 -7.84 25.89
C LYS A 74 -33.68 -6.46 26.30
N LYS A 75 -34.25 -5.69 25.37
CA LYS A 75 -34.78 -4.33 25.62
C LYS A 75 -33.85 -3.44 26.43
N ARG A 76 -32.52 -3.48 26.10
CA ARG A 76 -31.52 -2.65 26.76
C ARG A 76 -31.71 -1.18 26.40
N SER A 77 -31.29 -0.28 27.29
CA SER A 77 -31.29 1.14 26.99
C SER A 77 -30.42 1.46 25.77
N TRP A 78 -31.00 2.14 24.78
CA TRP A 78 -30.32 2.56 23.56
C TRP A 78 -29.06 3.37 23.84
N ARG A 79 -29.12 4.32 24.80
CA ARG A 79 -27.98 5.12 25.20
C ARG A 79 -26.82 4.27 25.74
N ALA A 80 -27.14 3.27 26.56
CA ALA A 80 -26.13 2.36 27.10
C ALA A 80 -25.54 1.45 26.02
N THR A 81 -26.35 1.00 25.05
CA THR A 81 -25.92 0.20 23.91
C THR A 81 -24.99 0.99 22.99
N ALA A 82 -25.44 2.17 22.56
CA ALA A 82 -24.63 3.06 21.73
C ALA A 82 -23.30 3.46 22.42
N GLY A 83 -23.35 3.80 23.69
CA GLY A 83 -22.16 4.15 24.45
C GLY A 83 -21.09 3.04 24.51
N ARG A 84 -21.52 1.76 24.61
CA ARG A 84 -20.58 0.63 24.60
C ARG A 84 -20.02 0.34 23.19
N MET A 85 -20.86 0.46 22.16
CA MET A 85 -20.39 0.30 20.77
C MET A 85 -19.39 1.40 20.41
N ILE A 86 -19.68 2.64 20.76
CA ILE A 86 -18.76 3.78 20.57
C ILE A 86 -17.44 3.56 21.34
N GLU A 87 -17.52 3.17 22.62
CA GLU A 87 -16.34 2.87 23.42
C GLU A 87 -15.47 1.79 22.75
N TYR A 88 -16.07 0.72 22.23
CA TYR A 88 -15.35 -0.34 21.51
C TYR A 88 -14.68 0.21 20.24
N LEU A 89 -15.42 0.96 19.43
CA LEU A 89 -14.87 1.54 18.19
C LEU A 89 -13.74 2.54 18.47
N LEU A 90 -13.81 3.31 19.56
CA LEU A 90 -12.73 4.20 19.98
C LEU A 90 -11.47 3.43 20.39
N TRP A 91 -11.61 2.25 21.02
CA TRP A 91 -10.46 1.39 21.30
C TRP A 91 -9.85 0.79 20.05
N ILE A 92 -10.66 0.39 19.06
CA ILE A 92 -10.17 -0.04 17.74
C ILE A 92 -9.44 1.09 17.03
N TYR A 93 -9.97 2.32 17.08
CA TYR A 93 -9.33 3.52 16.54
C TYR A 93 -7.98 3.79 17.20
N VAL A 94 -7.91 3.76 18.51
CA VAL A 94 -6.64 3.93 19.26
C VAL A 94 -5.65 2.85 18.86
N TRP A 95 -6.08 1.59 18.80
CA TRP A 95 -5.22 0.48 18.39
C TRP A 95 -4.69 0.66 16.98
N PHE A 96 -5.53 1.01 16.02
CA PHE A 96 -5.14 1.30 14.64
C PHE A 96 -4.01 2.34 14.58
N TYR A 97 -4.19 3.49 15.24
CA TYR A 97 -3.18 4.55 15.17
C TYR A 97 -1.89 4.20 15.91
N LEU A 98 -1.96 3.57 17.06
CA LEU A 98 -0.77 3.17 17.80
C LEU A 98 -0.03 2.00 17.16
N ALA A 99 -0.74 1.10 16.48
CA ALA A 99 -0.12 -0.03 15.81
C ALA A 99 0.52 0.36 14.47
N TRP A 100 -0.09 1.31 13.72
CA TRP A 100 0.39 1.64 12.37
C TRP A 100 -0.01 3.04 11.89
N GLY A 101 -1.22 3.51 12.16
CA GLY A 101 -1.82 4.68 11.52
C GLY A 101 -1.06 5.99 11.72
N LEU A 102 -0.25 6.13 12.77
CA LEU A 102 0.59 7.33 12.96
C LEU A 102 1.65 7.50 11.86
N ASN A 103 1.97 6.47 11.08
CA ASN A 103 2.85 6.58 9.92
C ASN A 103 2.29 7.50 8.81
N TYR A 104 0.97 7.76 8.77
CA TYR A 104 0.38 8.73 7.85
C TYR A 104 0.82 10.18 8.10
N PHE A 105 1.34 10.47 9.27
CA PHE A 105 1.68 11.83 9.70
C PHE A 105 3.20 12.06 9.74
N ARG A 106 3.97 11.21 9.06
CA ARG A 106 5.41 11.38 8.85
C ARG A 106 5.72 12.59 7.98
N LYS A 107 6.98 13.02 7.99
CA LYS A 107 7.50 13.94 6.97
C LYS A 107 7.33 13.33 5.57
N ASP A 108 7.16 14.19 4.57
CA ASP A 108 7.06 13.75 3.18
C ASP A 108 8.36 13.09 2.70
N PHE A 109 8.26 12.39 1.56
CA PHE A 109 9.36 11.65 0.96
C PHE A 109 10.58 12.53 0.70
N PHE A 110 10.39 13.72 0.11
CA PHE A 110 11.48 14.59 -0.28
C PHE A 110 12.28 15.06 0.92
N THR A 111 11.59 15.43 2.01
CA THR A 111 12.22 15.83 3.29
C THR A 111 13.00 14.66 3.91
N ARG A 112 12.47 13.43 3.86
CA ARG A 112 13.09 12.25 4.48
C ARG A 112 14.28 11.71 3.67
N ALA A 113 14.19 11.79 2.34
CA ALA A 113 15.24 11.35 1.42
C ALA A 113 16.29 12.42 1.13
N GLU A 114 16.10 13.64 1.68
CA GLU A 114 16.96 14.81 1.44
C GLU A 114 17.11 15.15 -0.05
N ILE A 115 16.02 14.96 -0.81
CA ILE A 115 15.95 15.24 -2.24
C ILE A 115 15.20 16.55 -2.45
N PRO A 116 15.73 17.51 -3.22
CA PRO A 116 15.01 18.73 -3.49
C PRO A 116 13.72 18.43 -4.29
N TYR A 117 12.60 18.97 -3.83
CA TYR A 117 11.39 18.96 -4.63
C TYR A 117 11.60 19.85 -5.86
N ALA A 118 11.52 19.25 -7.04
CA ALA A 118 11.55 19.99 -8.31
C ALA A 118 10.34 19.52 -9.16
N ALA A 119 9.57 20.50 -9.64
CA ALA A 119 8.61 20.22 -10.68
C ALA A 119 9.39 19.83 -11.95
N TYR A 120 9.06 18.69 -12.52
CA TYR A 120 9.71 18.26 -13.76
C TYR A 120 9.15 19.04 -14.96
N SER A 121 10.05 19.35 -15.92
CA SER A 121 9.69 19.99 -17.18
C SER A 121 9.06 18.96 -18.13
N ALA A 122 8.34 19.46 -19.14
CA ALA A 122 7.82 18.61 -20.21
C ALA A 122 8.93 17.81 -20.92
N ASP A 123 10.10 18.42 -21.13
CA ASP A 123 11.25 17.77 -21.77
C ASP A 123 11.85 16.67 -20.89
N ALA A 124 11.97 16.92 -19.58
CA ALA A 124 12.43 15.91 -18.63
C ALA A 124 11.44 14.73 -18.60
N PHE A 125 10.14 14.99 -18.70
CA PHE A 125 9.13 13.94 -18.76
C PHE A 125 9.20 13.12 -20.06
N ARG A 126 9.41 13.77 -21.22
CA ARG A 126 9.63 13.04 -22.50
C ARG A 126 10.88 12.16 -22.44
N SER A 127 11.97 12.65 -21.86
CA SER A 127 13.18 11.85 -21.65
C SER A 127 12.93 10.65 -20.75
N PHE A 128 12.20 10.84 -19.64
CA PHE A 128 11.78 9.76 -18.76
C PHE A 128 10.96 8.71 -19.51
N LEU A 129 9.97 9.13 -20.32
CA LEU A 129 9.13 8.23 -21.10
C LEU A 129 9.96 7.34 -22.05
N SER A 130 10.95 7.92 -22.75
CA SER A 130 11.83 7.16 -23.62
C SER A 130 12.62 6.11 -22.83
N THR A 131 13.33 6.53 -21.79
CA THR A 131 14.13 5.61 -20.97
C THR A 131 13.29 4.52 -20.32
N TYR A 132 12.13 4.89 -19.78
CA TYR A 132 11.20 3.93 -19.19
C TYR A 132 10.71 2.89 -20.21
N THR A 133 10.33 3.34 -21.42
CA THR A 133 9.78 2.43 -22.46
C THR A 133 10.88 1.51 -22.98
N ASP A 134 12.09 2.00 -23.19
CA ASP A 134 13.24 1.19 -23.58
C ASP A 134 13.51 0.10 -22.54
N SER A 135 13.50 0.46 -21.27
CA SER A 135 13.71 -0.48 -20.15
C SER A 135 12.56 -1.49 -20.01
N LEU A 136 11.30 -1.03 -20.16
CA LEU A 136 10.13 -1.90 -20.16
C LEU A 136 10.21 -2.95 -21.27
N ASN A 137 10.48 -2.52 -22.51
CA ASN A 137 10.58 -3.41 -23.66
C ASN A 137 11.77 -4.38 -23.52
N ALA A 138 12.93 -3.88 -23.07
CA ALA A 138 14.12 -4.71 -22.89
C ALA A 138 13.99 -5.72 -21.74
N SER A 139 13.19 -5.41 -20.70
CA SER A 139 12.94 -6.32 -19.59
C SER A 139 11.89 -7.38 -19.87
N PHE A 140 11.16 -7.30 -20.98
CA PHE A 140 10.06 -8.22 -21.28
C PHE A 140 10.53 -9.68 -21.27
N VAL A 141 9.81 -10.48 -20.47
CA VAL A 141 9.90 -11.96 -20.49
C VAL A 141 8.49 -12.52 -20.29
N PRO A 142 8.16 -13.65 -20.93
CA PRO A 142 6.90 -14.35 -20.67
C PRO A 142 6.88 -14.88 -19.22
N VAL A 143 5.88 -14.50 -18.42
CA VAL A 143 5.73 -14.93 -17.03
C VAL A 143 4.47 -15.79 -16.90
N GLU A 144 4.61 -17.08 -17.14
CA GLU A 144 3.49 -18.04 -17.00
C GLU A 144 3.34 -18.53 -15.55
N LYS A 145 4.44 -18.64 -14.83
CA LYS A 145 4.51 -19.06 -13.44
C LYS A 145 5.55 -18.23 -12.70
N ILE A 146 5.40 -18.10 -11.40
CA ILE A 146 6.36 -17.41 -10.55
C ILE A 146 6.70 -18.25 -9.33
N ASP A 147 7.97 -18.33 -9.01
CA ASP A 147 8.44 -18.95 -7.76
C ASP A 147 8.28 -17.93 -6.62
N LYS A 148 7.25 -18.14 -5.81
CA LYS A 148 6.92 -17.25 -4.69
C LYS A 148 7.98 -17.23 -3.59
N ALA A 149 8.75 -18.32 -3.43
CA ALA A 149 9.84 -18.40 -2.45
C ALA A 149 11.02 -17.55 -2.92
N LEU A 150 11.39 -17.66 -4.20
CA LEU A 150 12.43 -16.84 -4.81
C LEU A 150 12.07 -15.35 -4.78
N VAL A 151 10.79 -14.99 -5.06
CA VAL A 151 10.33 -13.60 -4.93
C VAL A 151 10.51 -13.09 -3.51
N ALA A 152 10.14 -13.90 -2.50
CA ALA A 152 10.26 -13.51 -1.11
C ALA A 152 11.72 -13.30 -0.68
N GLU A 153 12.64 -14.12 -1.17
CA GLU A 153 14.07 -14.00 -0.92
C GLU A 153 14.66 -12.76 -1.57
N GLU A 154 14.46 -12.59 -2.88
CA GLU A 154 15.01 -11.48 -3.65
C GLU A 154 14.45 -10.14 -3.18
N VAL A 155 13.13 -10.01 -2.97
CA VAL A 155 12.52 -8.76 -2.50
C VAL A 155 13.05 -8.36 -1.12
N LYS A 156 13.17 -9.31 -0.19
CA LYS A 156 13.74 -9.00 1.13
C LYS A 156 15.20 -8.59 1.04
N LYS A 157 16.00 -9.28 0.24
CA LYS A 157 17.40 -8.94 -0.01
C LYS A 157 17.55 -7.52 -0.52
N GLU A 158 16.80 -7.15 -1.56
CA GLU A 158 16.86 -5.81 -2.14
C GLU A 158 16.35 -4.73 -1.16
N TYR A 159 15.34 -5.03 -0.33
CA TYR A 159 14.95 -4.13 0.76
C TYR A 159 16.07 -3.92 1.79
N HIS A 160 16.84 -4.95 2.14
CA HIS A 160 18.01 -4.80 3.03
C HIS A 160 19.06 -3.87 2.43
N GLU A 161 19.30 -3.95 1.12
CA GLU A 161 20.27 -3.09 0.42
C GLU A 161 19.87 -1.62 0.43
N ILE A 162 18.58 -1.32 0.22
CA ILE A 162 18.10 0.07 0.16
C ILE A 162 17.72 0.67 1.51
N ALA A 163 17.53 -0.15 2.55
CA ALA A 163 16.98 0.27 3.84
C ALA A 163 17.77 1.42 4.49
N GLY A 164 19.10 1.33 4.48
CA GLY A 164 19.96 2.37 5.07
C GLY A 164 19.83 3.72 4.38
N ARG A 165 19.75 3.73 3.05
CA ARG A 165 19.64 4.95 2.24
C ARG A 165 18.34 5.71 2.49
N PHE A 166 17.22 4.99 2.60
CA PHE A 166 15.89 5.60 2.74
C PHE A 166 15.38 5.60 4.18
N SER A 167 16.22 5.25 5.14
CA SER A 167 15.84 5.14 6.56
C SER A 167 14.62 4.25 6.77
N LEU A 168 14.56 3.13 6.06
CA LEU A 168 13.53 2.12 6.20
C LEU A 168 13.92 1.09 7.28
N VAL A 169 12.92 0.45 7.86
CA VAL A 169 13.12 -0.75 8.67
C VAL A 169 13.44 -1.91 7.72
N SER A 170 14.46 -2.70 8.05
CA SER A 170 14.75 -3.91 7.27
C SER A 170 13.70 -4.99 7.52
N PRO A 171 13.22 -5.71 6.48
CA PRO A 171 12.22 -6.75 6.64
C PRO A 171 12.77 -7.94 7.45
N ALA A 172 12.02 -8.41 8.44
CA ALA A 172 12.37 -9.60 9.17
C ALA A 172 12.21 -10.87 8.30
N GLY A 173 13.09 -11.84 8.48
CA GLY A 173 13.09 -13.08 7.69
C GLY A 173 11.80 -13.89 7.79
N TYR A 174 11.09 -13.83 8.92
CA TYR A 174 9.84 -14.55 9.16
C TYR A 174 8.61 -13.90 8.46
N LEU A 175 8.71 -12.69 7.95
CA LEU A 175 7.60 -12.03 7.25
C LEU A 175 7.22 -12.82 5.99
N HIS A 176 5.95 -13.13 5.86
CA HIS A 176 5.37 -13.80 4.69
C HIS A 176 3.95 -13.29 4.44
N PRO A 177 3.50 -13.29 3.18
CA PRO A 177 2.14 -12.88 2.86
C PRO A 177 1.14 -13.92 3.36
N LYS A 178 -0.03 -13.44 3.74
CA LYS A 178 -1.13 -14.29 4.18
C LYS A 178 -2.26 -14.33 3.15
N PRO A 179 -3.05 -15.42 3.12
CA PRO A 179 -4.25 -15.45 2.29
C PRO A 179 -5.29 -14.47 2.82
N MET A 180 -5.98 -13.80 1.92
CA MET A 180 -7.15 -12.97 2.23
C MET A 180 -8.31 -13.87 2.68
N LEU A 181 -9.08 -13.44 3.68
CA LEU A 181 -10.20 -14.24 4.17
C LEU A 181 -11.39 -14.25 3.19
N MET A 182 -11.59 -13.17 2.45
CA MET A 182 -12.65 -13.04 1.44
C MET A 182 -12.08 -12.59 0.09
N PRO A 183 -11.28 -13.42 -0.60
CA PRO A 183 -10.58 -13.01 -1.82
C PRO A 183 -11.55 -12.59 -2.93
N PHE A 184 -12.71 -13.24 -3.07
CA PHE A 184 -13.69 -12.90 -4.10
C PHE A 184 -14.23 -11.45 -3.98
N LEU A 185 -14.38 -10.92 -2.75
CA LEU A 185 -14.75 -9.53 -2.54
C LEU A 185 -13.60 -8.60 -2.93
N MET A 186 -12.37 -8.95 -2.58
CA MET A 186 -11.18 -8.16 -2.89
C MET A 186 -10.93 -8.12 -4.40
N SER A 187 -11.05 -9.25 -5.10
CA SER A 187 -10.97 -9.30 -6.57
C SER A 187 -12.10 -8.51 -7.23
N GLY A 188 -13.32 -8.61 -6.67
CA GLY A 188 -14.49 -7.85 -7.16
C GLY A 188 -14.36 -6.34 -7.02
N VAL A 189 -13.42 -5.83 -6.23
CA VAL A 189 -13.11 -4.38 -6.11
C VAL A 189 -11.71 -4.03 -6.63
N GLY A 190 -11.00 -4.95 -7.27
CA GLY A 190 -9.70 -4.73 -7.87
C GLY A 190 -8.55 -4.56 -6.87
N VAL A 191 -8.67 -5.09 -5.65
CA VAL A 191 -7.62 -5.04 -4.62
C VAL A 191 -6.64 -6.19 -4.83
N LEU A 192 -5.38 -5.84 -5.14
CA LEU A 192 -4.31 -6.79 -5.42
C LEU A 192 -3.64 -7.32 -4.15
N GLY A 193 -3.53 -6.48 -3.15
CA GLY A 193 -2.98 -6.76 -1.84
C GLY A 193 -3.45 -5.73 -0.83
N TYR A 194 -3.18 -5.95 0.43
CA TYR A 194 -3.33 -4.94 1.49
C TYR A 194 -2.51 -5.29 2.72
N MET A 195 -2.03 -4.26 3.38
CA MET A 195 -1.40 -4.39 4.68
C MET A 195 -2.46 -4.37 5.78
N GLY A 196 -2.38 -5.33 6.72
CA GLY A 196 -3.24 -5.43 7.91
C GLY A 196 -2.65 -4.66 9.09
N PRO A 197 -3.13 -3.43 9.39
CA PRO A 197 -2.51 -2.51 10.34
C PRO A 197 -2.58 -2.96 11.80
N PHE A 198 -3.54 -3.84 12.13
CA PHE A 198 -3.77 -4.28 13.50
C PHE A 198 -2.72 -5.26 14.02
N PHE A 199 -2.09 -6.04 13.13
CA PHE A 199 -1.10 -7.05 13.47
C PHE A 199 0.14 -7.00 12.58
N THR A 200 0.32 -5.93 11.83
CA THR A 200 1.47 -5.71 10.93
C THR A 200 1.72 -6.92 10.04
N GLU A 201 0.67 -7.37 9.37
CA GLU A 201 0.69 -8.44 8.40
C GLU A 201 0.31 -7.90 7.02
N TYR A 202 0.58 -8.64 5.96
CA TYR A 202 0.15 -8.27 4.61
C TYR A 202 -0.45 -9.47 3.89
N ASN A 203 -1.42 -9.16 3.06
CA ASN A 203 -2.25 -10.13 2.38
C ASN A 203 -2.13 -9.92 0.87
N LEU A 204 -1.94 -10.99 0.13
CA LEU A 204 -1.92 -10.95 -1.32
C LEU A 204 -3.14 -11.66 -1.89
N ASN A 205 -3.70 -11.08 -2.95
CA ASN A 205 -4.83 -11.65 -3.65
C ASN A 205 -4.38 -12.95 -4.37
N PRO A 206 -5.08 -14.08 -4.16
CA PRO A 206 -4.76 -15.33 -4.84
C PRO A 206 -4.98 -15.27 -6.37
N ASP A 207 -5.80 -14.32 -6.85
CA ASP A 207 -6.10 -14.11 -8.26
C ASP A 207 -5.05 -13.25 -8.98
N LEU A 208 -3.96 -12.87 -8.31
CA LEU A 208 -2.85 -12.15 -8.95
C LEU A 208 -2.28 -12.96 -10.14
N LEU A 209 -2.17 -12.31 -11.28
CA LEU A 209 -1.42 -12.87 -12.40
C LEU A 209 0.06 -13.04 -12.00
N PRO A 210 0.76 -14.06 -12.52
CA PRO A 210 2.17 -14.30 -12.18
C PRO A 210 3.06 -13.06 -12.33
N VAL A 211 2.87 -12.25 -13.37
CA VAL A 211 3.60 -11.01 -13.61
C VAL A 211 3.31 -9.92 -12.58
N GLN A 212 2.17 -9.94 -11.90
CA GLN A 212 1.80 -8.94 -10.90
C GLN A 212 2.35 -9.28 -9.51
N TYR A 213 2.56 -10.56 -9.22
CA TYR A 213 2.88 -11.04 -7.88
C TYR A 213 4.15 -10.41 -7.28
N PRO A 214 5.31 -10.31 -7.99
CA PRO A 214 6.53 -9.77 -7.39
C PRO A 214 6.40 -8.30 -6.97
N PHE A 215 5.87 -7.46 -7.84
CA PHE A 215 5.70 -6.05 -7.52
C PHE A 215 4.67 -5.84 -6.41
N THR A 216 3.52 -6.55 -6.44
CA THR A 216 2.52 -6.43 -5.37
C THR A 216 3.09 -6.89 -4.03
N TYR A 217 3.89 -7.98 -4.02
CA TYR A 217 4.59 -8.43 -2.83
C TYR A 217 5.50 -7.34 -2.26
N ALA A 218 6.32 -6.70 -3.10
CA ALA A 218 7.22 -5.63 -2.68
C ALA A 218 6.48 -4.38 -2.21
N HIS A 219 5.39 -4.01 -2.88
CA HIS A 219 4.52 -2.90 -2.51
C HIS A 219 3.90 -3.10 -1.11
N GLU A 220 3.28 -4.26 -0.85
CA GLU A 220 2.69 -4.54 0.46
C GLU A 220 3.75 -4.65 1.57
N MET A 221 4.95 -5.13 1.22
CA MET A 221 6.09 -5.11 2.14
C MET A 221 6.45 -3.68 2.54
N ALA A 222 6.44 -2.69 1.61
CA ALA A 222 6.70 -1.30 1.95
C ALA A 222 5.76 -0.79 3.05
N HIS A 223 4.47 -1.13 2.96
CA HIS A 223 3.51 -0.76 4.00
C HIS A 223 3.83 -1.40 5.36
N VAL A 224 4.26 -2.66 5.38
CA VAL A 224 4.74 -3.32 6.62
C VAL A 224 5.95 -2.60 7.20
N LEU A 225 6.82 -2.05 6.35
CA LEU A 225 8.00 -1.28 6.78
C LEU A 225 7.67 0.18 7.20
N GLY A 226 6.39 0.54 7.29
CA GLY A 226 5.93 1.83 7.80
C GLY A 226 5.74 2.92 6.74
N ILE A 227 5.66 2.54 5.48
CA ILE A 227 5.31 3.45 4.38
C ILE A 227 3.80 3.49 4.21
N SER A 228 3.20 4.66 4.39
CA SER A 228 1.75 4.85 4.29
C SER A 228 1.30 5.47 2.96
N SER A 229 2.22 6.10 2.23
CA SER A 229 1.96 6.67 0.90
C SER A 229 1.97 5.58 -0.16
N GLU A 230 0.93 5.50 -0.96
CA GLU A 230 0.83 4.57 -2.09
C GLU A 230 1.88 4.87 -3.17
N ALA A 231 2.17 6.16 -3.41
CA ALA A 231 3.22 6.57 -4.33
C ALA A 231 4.59 6.07 -3.88
N GLU A 232 4.88 6.18 -2.59
CA GLU A 232 6.13 5.69 -2.02
C GLU A 232 6.19 4.16 -2.01
N ALA A 233 5.09 3.48 -1.70
CA ALA A 233 5.03 2.02 -1.75
C ALA A 233 5.27 1.51 -3.18
N ASN A 234 4.69 2.18 -4.19
CA ASN A 234 4.97 1.92 -5.60
C ASN A 234 6.44 2.20 -5.96
N LEU A 235 7.02 3.30 -5.45
CA LEU A 235 8.43 3.63 -5.67
C LEU A 235 9.34 2.55 -5.11
N TYR A 236 9.16 2.16 -3.85
CA TYR A 236 9.99 1.13 -3.23
C TYR A 236 9.78 -0.24 -3.87
N GLY A 237 8.54 -0.58 -4.22
CA GLY A 237 8.25 -1.79 -4.99
C GLY A 237 8.99 -1.83 -6.32
N PHE A 238 9.02 -0.69 -7.04
CA PHE A 238 9.80 -0.55 -8.27
C PHE A 238 11.31 -0.67 -8.03
N LEU A 239 11.87 0.10 -7.10
CA LEU A 239 13.31 0.10 -6.82
C LEU A 239 13.83 -1.30 -6.46
N VAL A 240 13.06 -2.02 -5.64
CA VAL A 240 13.41 -3.37 -5.19
C VAL A 240 13.31 -4.38 -6.32
N CYS A 241 12.22 -4.39 -7.07
CA CYS A 241 12.01 -5.37 -8.12
C CYS A 241 12.85 -5.08 -9.37
N SER A 242 13.06 -3.82 -9.75
CA SER A 242 13.84 -3.46 -10.95
C SER A 242 15.33 -3.80 -10.84
N ARG A 243 15.86 -3.89 -9.61
CA ARG A 243 17.26 -4.26 -9.32
C ARG A 243 17.49 -5.76 -9.25
N SER A 244 16.43 -6.57 -9.18
CA SER A 244 16.57 -8.02 -9.07
C SER A 244 17.30 -8.61 -10.28
N GLY A 245 18.19 -9.55 -10.01
CA GLY A 245 18.84 -10.37 -11.03
C GLY A 245 17.89 -11.34 -11.74
N VAL A 246 16.68 -11.56 -11.17
CA VAL A 246 15.65 -12.46 -11.73
C VAL A 246 14.80 -11.72 -12.77
N PRO A 247 14.82 -12.15 -14.04
CA PRO A 247 14.17 -11.41 -15.14
C PRO A 247 12.67 -11.19 -14.93
N GLU A 248 11.94 -12.17 -14.40
CA GLU A 248 10.49 -12.11 -14.16
C GLU A 248 10.15 -11.08 -13.07
N ILE A 249 11.00 -10.96 -12.04
CA ILE A 249 10.83 -9.96 -10.98
C ILE A 249 11.12 -8.57 -11.53
N ARG A 250 12.19 -8.42 -12.29
CA ARG A 250 12.57 -7.15 -12.92
C ARG A 250 11.49 -6.67 -13.90
N PHE A 251 11.00 -7.53 -14.77
CA PHE A 251 9.91 -7.19 -15.69
C PHE A 251 8.63 -6.78 -14.94
N SER A 252 8.29 -7.48 -13.85
CA SER A 252 7.14 -7.14 -12.99
C SER A 252 7.18 -5.68 -12.52
N ALA A 253 8.36 -5.13 -12.19
CA ALA A 253 8.52 -3.74 -11.76
C ALA A 253 8.09 -2.75 -12.83
N TYR A 254 8.65 -2.87 -14.03
CA TYR A 254 8.31 -1.97 -15.14
C TYR A 254 6.86 -2.15 -15.58
N PHE A 255 6.39 -3.38 -15.68
CA PHE A 255 5.01 -3.67 -16.08
C PHE A 255 3.96 -3.15 -15.10
N ALA A 256 4.27 -3.16 -13.81
CA ALA A 256 3.38 -2.64 -12.77
C ALA A 256 3.24 -1.11 -12.81
N LEU A 257 4.28 -0.40 -13.23
CA LEU A 257 4.23 1.06 -13.36
C LEU A 257 3.50 1.54 -14.62
N LEU A 258 3.34 0.71 -15.63
CA LEU A 258 2.77 1.09 -16.92
C LEU A 258 1.44 1.84 -16.82
N PRO A 259 0.43 1.43 -16.02
CA PRO A 259 -0.81 2.18 -15.89
C PRO A 259 -0.62 3.60 -15.33
N TYR A 260 0.36 3.80 -14.44
CA TYR A 260 0.64 5.12 -13.86
C TYR A 260 1.36 6.02 -14.88
N VAL A 261 2.30 5.45 -15.63
CA VAL A 261 3.01 6.15 -16.72
C VAL A 261 2.02 6.53 -17.82
N LEU A 262 1.13 5.61 -18.26
CA LEU A 262 0.06 5.90 -19.22
C LEU A 262 -0.84 7.04 -18.76
N SER A 263 -1.25 7.03 -17.47
CA SER A 263 -2.10 8.09 -16.89
C SER A 263 -1.41 9.46 -16.88
N ASN A 264 -0.13 9.50 -16.54
CA ASN A 264 0.65 10.75 -16.54
C ASN A 264 0.88 11.25 -17.99
N ALA A 265 1.23 10.35 -18.90
CA ALA A 265 1.45 10.69 -20.30
C ALA A 265 0.18 11.24 -20.96
N TYR A 266 -0.97 10.61 -20.72
CA TYR A 266 -2.26 11.10 -21.21
C TYR A 266 -2.63 12.50 -20.68
N GLY A 267 -2.21 12.82 -19.45
CA GLY A 267 -2.47 14.12 -18.82
C GLY A 267 -1.50 15.24 -19.19
N LEU A 268 -0.31 14.90 -19.70
CA LEU A 268 0.79 15.85 -19.90
C LEU A 268 1.22 16.05 -21.36
N LEU A 269 0.94 15.09 -22.23
CA LEU A 269 1.27 15.16 -23.67
C LEU A 269 0.06 15.61 -24.49
N SER A 270 0.30 16.11 -25.69
CA SER A 270 -0.74 16.22 -26.70
C SER A 270 -1.25 14.85 -27.11
N GLU A 271 -2.43 14.78 -27.70
CA GLU A 271 -3.01 13.51 -28.20
C GLU A 271 -2.09 12.84 -29.24
N GLU A 272 -1.48 13.64 -30.12
CA GLU A 272 -0.53 13.17 -31.14
C GLU A 272 0.73 12.55 -30.48
N GLU A 273 1.39 13.32 -29.60
CA GLU A 273 2.58 12.85 -28.87
C GLU A 273 2.27 11.60 -28.02
N PHE A 274 1.10 11.55 -27.37
CA PHE A 274 0.69 10.38 -26.58
C PHE A 274 0.55 9.13 -27.45
N ASN A 275 -0.11 9.26 -28.62
CA ASN A 275 -0.30 8.14 -29.54
C ASN A 275 1.03 7.69 -30.14
N GLU A 276 1.91 8.60 -30.56
CA GLU A 276 3.24 8.28 -31.06
C GLU A 276 4.08 7.54 -30.00
N TRP A 277 4.13 8.07 -28.78
CA TRP A 277 4.84 7.40 -27.70
C TRP A 277 4.26 6.00 -27.39
N LYS A 278 2.94 5.87 -27.32
CA LYS A 278 2.28 4.59 -27.07
C LYS A 278 2.64 3.53 -28.10
N GLU A 279 2.92 3.92 -29.35
CA GLU A 279 3.36 3.00 -30.39
C GLU A 279 4.79 2.48 -30.16
N THR A 280 5.62 3.14 -29.36
CA THR A 280 6.97 2.66 -29.01
C THR A 280 6.96 1.49 -28.01
N ILE A 281 5.84 1.27 -27.29
CA ILE A 281 5.67 0.10 -26.43
C ILE A 281 5.55 -1.15 -27.29
N SER A 282 6.30 -2.21 -26.96
CA SER A 282 6.31 -3.43 -27.77
C SER A 282 4.93 -4.10 -27.85
N PRO A 283 4.63 -4.80 -28.96
CA PRO A 283 3.34 -5.49 -29.13
C PRO A 283 3.06 -6.52 -28.04
N GLU A 284 4.10 -7.22 -27.58
CA GLU A 284 4.01 -8.25 -26.54
C GLU A 284 3.60 -7.64 -25.19
N VAL A 285 4.15 -6.48 -24.84
CA VAL A 285 3.79 -5.75 -23.62
C VAL A 285 2.37 -5.22 -23.72
N LYS A 286 1.98 -4.63 -24.87
CA LYS A 286 0.61 -4.17 -25.14
C LYS A 286 -0.41 -5.30 -25.00
N ASP A 287 -0.13 -6.47 -25.60
CA ASP A 287 -1.00 -7.63 -25.53
C ASP A 287 -1.15 -8.14 -24.08
N LEU A 288 -0.04 -8.28 -23.35
CA LEU A 288 -0.07 -8.68 -21.94
C LEU A 288 -0.86 -7.68 -21.08
N TYR A 289 -0.69 -6.38 -21.35
CA TYR A 289 -1.42 -5.33 -20.62
C TYR A 289 -2.93 -5.42 -20.88
N ASN A 290 -3.34 -5.59 -22.13
CA ASN A 290 -4.75 -5.73 -22.50
C ASN A 290 -5.36 -7.00 -21.89
N ARG A 291 -4.65 -8.12 -21.91
CA ARG A 291 -5.08 -9.37 -21.24
C ARG A 291 -5.22 -9.18 -19.73
N LYS A 292 -4.29 -8.46 -19.09
CA LYS A 292 -4.40 -8.13 -17.66
C LYS A 292 -5.64 -7.28 -17.37
N VAL A 293 -5.92 -6.26 -18.18
CA VAL A 293 -7.10 -5.39 -18.03
C VAL A 293 -8.37 -6.23 -18.16
N ALA A 294 -8.52 -6.99 -19.25
CA ALA A 294 -9.68 -7.85 -19.48
C ALA A 294 -9.87 -8.89 -18.37
N TYR A 295 -8.78 -9.46 -17.83
CA TYR A 295 -8.85 -10.39 -16.71
C TYR A 295 -9.47 -9.76 -15.46
N TRP A 296 -9.01 -8.57 -15.06
CA TRP A 296 -9.52 -7.89 -13.88
C TRP A 296 -10.93 -7.30 -14.10
N GLU A 297 -11.26 -6.83 -15.30
CA GLU A 297 -12.61 -6.39 -15.67
C GLU A 297 -13.63 -7.51 -15.52
N ASN A 298 -13.28 -8.75 -15.86
CA ASN A 298 -14.15 -9.92 -15.68
C ASN A 298 -14.42 -10.27 -14.20
N LEU A 299 -13.51 -9.91 -13.30
CA LEU A 299 -13.67 -10.12 -11.85
C LEU A 299 -14.37 -8.96 -11.16
N TYR A 300 -14.32 -7.75 -11.75
CA TYR A 300 -14.76 -6.52 -11.11
C TYR A 300 -16.27 -6.42 -10.95
N SER A 301 -16.72 -6.02 -9.77
CA SER A 301 -18.12 -5.72 -9.46
C SER A 301 -18.34 -4.21 -9.37
N PRO A 302 -18.97 -3.57 -10.37
CA PRO A 302 -19.13 -2.10 -10.38
C PRO A 302 -19.82 -1.56 -9.13
N PHE A 303 -20.87 -2.24 -8.66
CA PHE A 303 -21.65 -1.81 -7.49
C PHE A 303 -20.80 -1.77 -6.21
N ILE A 304 -20.03 -2.83 -5.94
CA ILE A 304 -19.20 -2.92 -4.72
C ILE A 304 -17.97 -2.00 -4.87
N GLY A 305 -17.39 -1.93 -6.08
CA GLY A 305 -16.21 -1.13 -6.36
C GLY A 305 -16.45 0.36 -6.20
N GLU A 306 -17.62 0.88 -6.57
CA GLU A 306 -17.97 2.29 -6.40
C GLU A 306 -18.07 2.66 -4.91
N ILE A 307 -18.73 1.83 -4.11
CA ILE A 307 -18.82 2.02 -2.65
C ILE A 307 -17.42 1.98 -2.02
N GLN A 308 -16.64 0.95 -2.33
CA GLN A 308 -15.27 0.79 -1.81
C GLN A 308 -14.40 1.99 -2.17
N SER A 309 -14.44 2.43 -3.43
CA SER A 309 -13.61 3.54 -3.90
C SER A 309 -13.93 4.86 -3.18
N THR A 310 -15.20 5.11 -2.90
CA THR A 310 -15.66 6.30 -2.17
C THR A 310 -15.18 6.27 -0.72
N VAL A 311 -15.39 5.16 -0.03
CA VAL A 311 -14.97 4.97 1.38
C VAL A 311 -13.45 5.06 1.50
N TYR A 312 -12.71 4.40 0.61
CA TYR A 312 -11.25 4.41 0.63
C TYR A 312 -10.67 5.80 0.35
N ASN A 313 -11.26 6.54 -0.59
CA ASN A 313 -10.85 7.92 -0.85
C ASN A 313 -11.07 8.86 0.37
N TRP A 314 -12.18 8.67 1.09
CA TRP A 314 -12.40 9.39 2.35
C TRP A 314 -11.38 9.01 3.43
N PHE A 315 -11.07 7.73 3.54
CA PHE A 315 -10.07 7.22 4.47
C PHE A 315 -8.68 7.84 4.21
N LEU A 316 -8.22 7.85 2.95
CA LEU A 316 -6.92 8.43 2.57
C LEU A 316 -6.86 9.93 2.89
N LYS A 317 -7.90 10.69 2.50
CA LYS A 317 -7.95 12.13 2.78
C LYS A 317 -8.01 12.45 4.27
N GLY A 318 -8.72 11.64 5.05
CA GLY A 318 -8.77 11.75 6.51
C GLY A 318 -7.43 11.45 7.19
N ASN A 319 -6.53 10.73 6.52
CA ASN A 319 -5.20 10.36 6.99
C ASN A 319 -4.08 11.14 6.27
N ASN A 320 -4.30 12.41 5.98
CA ASN A 320 -3.29 13.32 5.41
C ASN A 320 -2.83 13.02 3.97
N ILE A 321 -3.52 12.15 3.25
CA ILE A 321 -3.29 11.92 1.80
C ILE A 321 -4.28 12.78 1.02
N SER A 322 -3.95 14.05 0.82
CA SER A 322 -4.85 15.06 0.22
C SER A 322 -5.28 14.73 -1.22
N SER A 323 -4.40 14.13 -2.01
CA SER A 323 -4.67 13.64 -3.37
C SER A 323 -5.61 12.43 -3.40
N GLY A 324 -5.84 11.77 -2.24
CA GLY A 324 -6.65 10.56 -2.17
C GLY A 324 -6.10 9.48 -3.10
N ARG A 325 -6.94 8.85 -3.91
CA ARG A 325 -6.53 7.79 -4.86
C ARG A 325 -5.59 8.26 -5.98
N LYS A 326 -5.48 9.56 -6.26
CA LYS A 326 -4.49 10.07 -7.22
C LYS A 326 -3.05 9.89 -6.73
N ASN A 327 -2.84 9.68 -5.42
CA ASN A 327 -1.53 9.41 -4.84
C ASN A 327 -0.79 8.26 -5.55
N TYR A 328 -1.49 7.27 -6.06
CA TYR A 328 -0.85 6.16 -6.78
C TYR A 328 -0.05 6.60 -8.02
N SER A 329 -0.53 7.57 -8.77
CA SER A 329 0.14 8.07 -9.99
C SER A 329 1.27 9.06 -9.69
N GLU A 330 1.38 9.56 -8.47
CA GLU A 330 2.48 10.44 -8.03
C GLU A 330 3.84 9.72 -8.01
N VAL A 331 3.87 8.40 -8.11
CA VAL A 331 5.11 7.61 -8.21
C VAL A 331 6.01 8.07 -9.36
N VAL A 332 5.43 8.50 -10.49
CA VAL A 332 6.21 9.00 -11.64
C VAL A 332 7.03 10.23 -11.26
N ALA A 333 6.45 11.16 -10.48
CA ALA A 333 7.16 12.33 -9.98
C ALA A 333 8.30 11.96 -9.03
N LEU A 334 8.09 10.96 -8.16
CA LEU A 334 9.11 10.46 -7.25
C LEU A 334 10.27 9.81 -8.01
N LEU A 335 9.98 9.01 -9.03
CA LEU A 335 10.96 8.37 -9.88
C LEU A 335 11.83 9.41 -10.63
N MET A 336 11.19 10.39 -11.23
CA MET A 336 11.90 11.47 -11.94
C MET A 336 12.81 12.29 -11.01
N ALA A 337 12.35 12.56 -9.78
CA ALA A 337 13.16 13.27 -8.80
C ALA A 337 14.40 12.45 -8.38
N LEU A 338 14.24 11.14 -8.20
CA LEU A 338 15.37 10.25 -7.90
C LEU A 338 16.34 10.14 -9.07
N GLY A 339 15.85 9.95 -10.31
CA GLY A 339 16.68 9.85 -11.50
C GLY A 339 17.57 11.08 -11.70
N ASN A 340 17.04 12.27 -11.45
CA ASN A 340 17.80 13.52 -11.54
C ASN A 340 18.91 13.65 -10.49
N THR A 341 18.82 12.96 -9.36
CA THR A 341 19.79 13.09 -8.25
C THR A 341 20.79 11.93 -8.18
N SER A 342 20.42 10.74 -8.64
CA SER A 342 21.23 9.53 -8.45
C SER A 342 21.63 8.81 -9.74
N GLY A 343 21.04 9.16 -10.88
CA GLY A 343 21.29 8.45 -12.14
C GLY A 343 20.85 6.97 -12.13
N GLU A 344 19.93 6.61 -11.26
CA GLU A 344 19.54 5.21 -11.00
C GLU A 344 18.31 4.72 -11.80
N ILE A 345 17.78 5.52 -12.70
CA ILE A 345 16.61 5.19 -13.52
C ILE A 345 16.93 5.31 -14.99
#